data_64a8cdb402e99961af171298abf743af
#
_entry.id   64a8cdb402e99961af171298abf743af
#
_cell.length_a   1.000
_cell.length_b   1.000
_cell.length_c   1.000
_cell.angle_alpha   90.00
_cell.angle_beta   90.00
_cell.angle_gamma   90.00
#
_symmetry.space_group_name_H-M   'P 1'
#
loop_
_entity.id
_entity.type
_entity.pdbx_description
1 polymer ?
#
loop_
_entity_poly.entity_id
_entity_poly.type
_entity_poly.pdbx_seq_one_letter_code
_entity_poly.pdbx_strand_id
1 'polypeptide(L)'
;MKYLTLLLLFAGNLTVAETPVPFGLFVQLSEATKNPSAGAPPDLSTRAELAAAEAVLLEQEQFLGPYHPSLAALMVEVAAIASASGDLSRAAEFYDRALHNARVNNGLYGDQQLPILRGLIALYLESGDREALEERAAYQFRLLGSGLPPFEEGELKAALEFFDVTLDVLMDAEWGPRGRELLRFHDRFDDMTAAVCQDPSVSSQWCQPFTFRLAGFYYVLEFKLDVLVDDQRFERTFSDPEWSSLEREPRLEALQRRLMSKGEDLFEQLLRVAPAQHDALSALADWRWFYRQKTRALALYEQACQLQPDRFDKPGALPEFPALKRLVLPDPGPPVTQVTLSVTDRGVAKDVVVTASDSPSDDRAEAKLKRLLRDTAFRPALRDCVEPVALSPLVMEIVLTQ
;
A
#
# COMPACT_ATOMS: atom_id res chain seq x y z
N MET A 1 27.01 49.44 -4.41
CA MET A 1 26.38 48.79 -3.26
C MET A 1 25.70 47.50 -3.79
N LYS A 2 26.30 46.34 -3.48
CA LYS A 2 25.89 45.02 -3.97
C LYS A 2 24.96 44.43 -2.91
N TYR A 3 23.71 44.17 -3.24
CA TYR A 3 22.83 43.32 -2.40
C TYR A 3 22.98 41.88 -2.84
N LEU A 4 23.61 41.09 -1.97
CA LEU A 4 23.75 39.65 -2.09
C LEU A 4 22.50 39.02 -1.45
N THR A 5 21.58 38.54 -2.29
CA THR A 5 20.40 37.81 -1.83
C THR A 5 20.79 36.36 -1.57
N LEU A 6 20.85 36.00 -0.30
CA LEU A 6 21.14 34.64 0.18
C LEU A 6 19.85 33.82 0.05
N LEU A 7 19.77 33.00 -0.99
CA LEU A 7 18.72 31.97 -1.17
C LEU A 7 19.09 30.78 -0.30
N LEU A 8 18.47 30.67 0.88
CA LEU A 8 18.50 29.48 1.72
C LEU A 8 17.60 28.42 1.08
N LEU A 9 18.22 27.50 0.35
CA LEU A 9 17.60 26.24 -0.06
C LEU A 9 17.40 25.37 1.18
N PHE A 10 16.21 25.38 1.75
CA PHE A 10 15.75 24.33 2.64
C PHE A 10 15.46 23.08 1.81
N ALA A 11 16.49 22.27 1.59
CA ALA A 11 16.33 20.88 1.23
C ALA A 11 15.84 20.13 2.48
N GLY A 12 14.54 20.22 2.75
CA GLY A 12 13.88 19.34 3.68
C GLY A 12 13.95 17.93 3.10
N ASN A 13 14.88 17.11 3.60
CA ASN A 13 14.80 15.67 3.44
C ASN A 13 13.50 15.23 4.15
N LEU A 14 12.43 15.13 3.39
CA LEU A 14 11.30 14.28 3.74
C LEU A 14 11.86 12.84 3.74
N THR A 15 12.45 12.44 4.84
CA THR A 15 12.57 11.03 5.17
C THR A 15 11.14 10.55 5.38
N VAL A 16 10.51 10.13 4.29
CA VAL A 16 9.34 9.25 4.39
C VAL A 16 9.83 8.10 5.24
N ALA A 17 9.34 8.01 6.46
CA ALA A 17 9.57 6.84 7.30
C ALA A 17 9.12 5.66 6.44
N GLU A 18 10.07 4.85 5.97
CA GLU A 18 9.75 3.64 5.24
C GLU A 18 8.95 2.77 6.18
N THR A 19 7.63 2.77 5.99
CA THR A 19 6.78 1.81 6.68
C THR A 19 7.29 0.43 6.32
N PRO A 20 7.64 -0.41 7.30
CA PRO A 20 8.20 -1.72 7.03
C PRO A 20 7.26 -2.49 6.10
N VAL A 21 7.82 -3.14 5.08
CA VAL A 21 7.06 -3.94 4.12
C VAL A 21 6.52 -5.17 4.84
N PRO A 22 5.19 -5.41 4.86
CA PRO A 22 4.65 -6.62 5.46
C PRO A 22 5.10 -7.84 4.65
N PHE A 23 5.74 -8.79 5.32
CA PHE A 23 6.02 -10.10 4.76
C PHE A 23 4.77 -10.95 4.87
N GLY A 24 4.28 -11.44 3.73
CA GLY A 24 3.06 -12.25 3.71
C GLY A 24 1.95 -11.60 4.53
N LEU A 25 1.54 -10.37 4.25
CA LEU A 25 0.47 -9.62 4.92
C LEU A 25 0.60 -9.40 6.43
N PHE A 26 1.35 -10.24 7.16
CA PHE A 26 1.33 -10.31 8.63
C PHE A 26 2.72 -10.26 9.28
N VAL A 27 3.80 -10.37 8.51
CA VAL A 27 5.17 -10.46 9.02
C VAL A 27 6.01 -9.33 8.45
N GLN A 28 6.69 -8.59 9.31
CA GLN A 28 7.62 -7.53 8.90
C GLN A 28 9.03 -7.90 9.38
N LEU A 29 10.03 -7.76 8.51
CA LEU A 29 11.40 -7.66 8.92
C LEU A 29 11.68 -6.18 9.19
N SER A 30 11.97 -5.83 10.43
CA SER A 30 12.39 -4.49 10.80
C SER A 30 13.82 -4.57 11.34
N GLU A 31 14.70 -3.77 10.80
CA GLU A 31 15.83 -3.28 11.57
C GLU A 31 15.22 -2.22 12.50
N ALA A 32 15.34 -2.43 13.82
CA ALA A 32 14.72 -1.63 14.86
C ALA A 32 14.78 -0.12 14.59
N THR A 33 13.77 0.42 13.93
CA THR A 33 13.58 1.86 13.81
C THR A 33 12.65 2.29 14.93
N LYS A 34 13.17 3.11 15.83
CA LYS A 34 12.40 3.77 16.89
C LYS A 34 11.15 4.40 16.29
N ASN A 35 9.99 4.00 16.83
CA ASN A 35 8.71 4.67 16.55
C ASN A 35 8.88 6.20 16.58
N PRO A 36 8.38 6.93 15.56
CA PRO A 36 8.19 8.36 15.70
C PRO A 36 7.22 8.58 16.85
N SER A 37 7.65 9.31 17.84
CA SER A 37 6.84 9.67 19.00
C SER A 37 5.51 10.28 18.55
N ALA A 38 4.41 9.80 19.14
CA ALA A 38 3.10 10.41 19.03
C ALA A 38 3.22 11.95 19.13
N GLY A 39 2.60 12.66 18.18
CA GLY A 39 2.72 14.10 18.03
C GLY A 39 2.47 14.82 19.34
N ALA A 40 3.32 15.78 19.65
CA ALA A 40 3.12 16.68 20.79
C ALA A 40 1.74 17.37 20.68
N PRO A 41 1.05 17.63 21.80
CA PRO A 41 -0.24 18.32 21.76
C PRO A 41 -0.08 19.68 21.05
N PRO A 42 -1.08 20.08 20.23
CA PRO A 42 -0.99 21.29 19.40
C PRO A 42 -0.70 22.53 20.27
N ASP A 43 0.26 23.32 19.83
CA ASP A 43 0.68 24.53 20.52
C ASP A 43 -0.46 25.56 20.52
N LEU A 44 -0.60 26.32 21.62
CA LEU A 44 -1.59 27.41 21.77
C LEU A 44 -1.46 28.46 20.64
N SER A 45 -0.27 28.65 20.09
CA SER A 45 -0.02 29.57 18.97
C SER A 45 -0.77 29.10 17.69
N THR A 46 -0.80 27.82 17.39
CA THR A 46 -1.44 27.26 16.20
C THR A 46 -2.96 27.40 16.24
N ARG A 47 -3.56 27.30 17.44
CA ARG A 47 -5.01 27.55 17.62
C ARG A 47 -5.40 28.99 17.41
N ALA A 48 -4.55 29.93 17.86
CA ALA A 48 -4.78 31.36 17.64
C ALA A 48 -4.63 31.71 16.15
N GLU A 49 -3.69 31.11 15.47
CA GLU A 49 -3.50 31.25 14.03
C GLU A 49 -4.70 30.71 13.22
N LEU A 50 -5.24 29.56 13.59
CA LEU A 50 -6.45 29.02 12.98
C LEU A 50 -7.63 29.96 13.13
N ALA A 51 -7.88 30.49 14.37
CA ALA A 51 -8.98 31.43 14.63
C ALA A 51 -8.82 32.72 13.82
N ALA A 52 -7.60 33.22 13.66
CA ALA A 52 -7.33 34.40 12.86
C ALA A 52 -7.57 34.14 11.36
N ALA A 53 -7.15 32.98 10.83
CA ALA A 53 -7.38 32.61 9.45
C ALA A 53 -8.88 32.42 9.13
N GLU A 54 -9.63 31.80 10.04
CA GLU A 54 -11.09 31.67 9.93
C GLU A 54 -11.79 33.04 9.92
N ALA A 55 -11.35 33.96 10.74
CA ALA A 55 -11.92 35.32 10.79
C ALA A 55 -11.70 36.07 9.45
N VAL A 56 -10.51 35.95 8.87
CA VAL A 56 -10.20 36.53 7.56
C VAL A 56 -11.07 35.87 6.46
N LEU A 57 -11.21 34.55 6.47
CA LEU A 57 -12.08 33.86 5.52
C LEU A 57 -13.53 34.35 5.62
N LEU A 58 -14.06 34.47 6.85
CA LEU A 58 -15.43 34.95 7.09
C LEU A 58 -15.64 36.39 6.58
N GLU A 59 -14.67 37.26 6.80
CA GLU A 59 -14.72 38.65 6.28
C GLU A 59 -14.76 38.68 4.75
N GLN A 60 -13.91 37.86 4.10
CA GLN A 60 -13.89 37.76 2.66
C GLN A 60 -15.19 37.14 2.08
N GLU A 61 -15.78 36.16 2.75
CA GLU A 61 -17.08 35.59 2.37
C GLU A 61 -18.22 36.61 2.46
N GLN A 62 -18.21 37.46 3.49
CA GLN A 62 -19.18 38.53 3.62
C GLN A 62 -19.05 39.59 2.53
N PHE A 63 -17.81 39.90 2.12
CA PHE A 63 -17.54 40.92 1.11
C PHE A 63 -17.76 40.42 -0.33
N LEU A 64 -17.29 39.21 -0.66
CA LEU A 64 -17.28 38.66 -2.01
C LEU A 64 -18.45 37.74 -2.33
N GLY A 65 -19.13 37.27 -1.29
CA GLY A 65 -20.13 36.18 -1.37
C GLY A 65 -19.50 34.78 -1.26
N PRO A 66 -20.27 33.79 -0.76
CA PRO A 66 -19.72 32.47 -0.35
C PRO A 66 -19.16 31.61 -1.50
N TYR A 67 -19.46 31.93 -2.74
CA TYR A 67 -19.03 31.16 -3.90
C TYR A 67 -18.00 31.89 -4.77
N HIS A 68 -17.40 32.96 -4.27
CA HIS A 68 -16.40 33.65 -5.07
C HIS A 68 -15.17 32.77 -5.30
N PRO A 69 -14.61 32.72 -6.54
CA PRO A 69 -13.52 31.80 -6.91
C PRO A 69 -12.27 31.91 -6.03
N SER A 70 -11.92 33.11 -5.56
CA SER A 70 -10.73 33.35 -4.72
C SER A 70 -10.81 32.70 -3.33
N LEU A 71 -12.01 32.36 -2.86
CA LEU A 71 -12.21 31.76 -1.53
C LEU A 71 -11.69 30.32 -1.45
N ALA A 72 -11.65 29.59 -2.57
CA ALA A 72 -11.15 28.21 -2.58
C ALA A 72 -9.72 28.13 -2.04
N ALA A 73 -8.83 29.04 -2.46
CA ALA A 73 -7.45 29.09 -1.99
C ALA A 73 -7.36 29.41 -0.48
N LEU A 74 -8.15 30.39 0.00
CA LEU A 74 -8.21 30.72 1.43
C LEU A 74 -8.74 29.55 2.28
N MET A 75 -9.76 28.83 1.80
CA MET A 75 -10.28 27.64 2.48
C MET A 75 -9.21 26.55 2.57
N VAL A 76 -8.39 26.34 1.53
CA VAL A 76 -7.26 25.40 1.56
C VAL A 76 -6.21 25.83 2.58
N GLU A 77 -5.90 27.11 2.70
CA GLU A 77 -4.97 27.62 3.71
C GLU A 77 -5.50 27.38 5.12
N VAL A 78 -6.78 27.69 5.39
CA VAL A 78 -7.41 27.40 6.68
C VAL A 78 -7.40 25.91 7.00
N ALA A 79 -7.70 25.05 6.00
CA ALA A 79 -7.65 23.61 6.15
C ALA A 79 -6.24 23.10 6.52
N ALA A 80 -5.20 23.65 5.88
CA ALA A 80 -3.82 23.29 6.18
C ALA A 80 -3.40 23.68 7.62
N ILE A 81 -3.83 24.86 8.08
CA ILE A 81 -3.59 25.33 9.47
C ILE A 81 -4.37 24.43 10.45
N ALA A 82 -5.62 24.07 10.15
CA ALA A 82 -6.41 23.18 10.98
C ALA A 82 -5.76 21.78 11.10
N SER A 83 -5.28 21.22 9.99
CA SER A 83 -4.54 19.95 9.99
C SER A 83 -3.27 20.04 10.83
N ALA A 84 -2.47 21.10 10.67
CA ALA A 84 -1.26 21.33 11.46
C ALA A 84 -1.55 21.52 12.96
N SER A 85 -2.76 21.99 13.33
CA SER A 85 -3.22 22.08 14.71
C SER A 85 -3.76 20.76 15.29
N GLY A 86 -3.84 19.69 14.47
CA GLY A 86 -4.42 18.40 14.84
C GLY A 86 -5.95 18.37 14.80
N ASP A 87 -6.61 19.43 14.32
CA ASP A 87 -8.07 19.45 14.12
C ASP A 87 -8.42 18.93 12.72
N LEU A 88 -8.25 17.60 12.56
CA LEU A 88 -8.44 16.92 11.27
C LEU A 88 -9.90 17.03 10.77
N SER A 89 -10.88 17.06 11.68
CA SER A 89 -12.28 17.24 11.33
C SER A 89 -12.54 18.59 10.71
N ARG A 90 -11.97 19.64 11.32
CA ARG A 90 -12.09 21.02 10.82
C ARG A 90 -11.36 21.19 9.48
N ALA A 91 -10.21 20.57 9.35
CA ALA A 91 -9.47 20.56 8.09
C ALA A 91 -10.28 19.92 6.95
N ALA A 92 -10.93 18.79 7.21
CA ALA A 92 -11.82 18.12 6.23
C ALA A 92 -12.96 19.03 5.79
N GLU A 93 -13.63 19.70 6.74
CA GLU A 93 -14.71 20.64 6.45
C GLU A 93 -14.27 21.75 5.48
N PHE A 94 -13.12 22.37 5.73
CA PHE A 94 -12.63 23.45 4.86
C PHE A 94 -12.16 22.94 3.49
N TYR A 95 -11.52 21.79 3.43
CA TYR A 95 -11.17 21.17 2.12
C TYR A 95 -12.43 20.82 1.33
N ASP A 96 -13.48 20.26 1.93
CA ASP A 96 -14.72 19.95 1.23
C ASP A 96 -15.45 21.21 0.75
N ARG A 97 -15.43 22.28 1.53
CA ARG A 97 -15.95 23.58 1.11
C ARG A 97 -15.14 24.17 -0.06
N ALA A 98 -13.81 24.07 -0.01
CA ALA A 98 -12.93 24.49 -1.11
C ALA A 98 -13.22 23.68 -2.38
N LEU A 99 -13.37 22.36 -2.27
CA LEU A 99 -13.71 21.47 -3.38
C LEU A 99 -15.07 21.81 -3.98
N HIS A 100 -16.08 22.09 -3.15
CA HIS A 100 -17.39 22.54 -3.61
C HIS A 100 -17.30 23.87 -4.36
N ASN A 101 -16.57 24.85 -3.81
CA ASN A 101 -16.36 26.15 -4.45
C ASN A 101 -15.65 25.99 -5.82
N ALA A 102 -14.61 25.17 -5.90
CA ALA A 102 -13.91 24.86 -7.15
C ALA A 102 -14.84 24.23 -8.20
N ARG A 103 -15.72 23.29 -7.78
CA ARG A 103 -16.72 22.68 -8.68
C ARG A 103 -17.74 23.66 -9.20
N VAL A 104 -18.23 24.57 -8.36
CA VAL A 104 -19.21 25.60 -8.74
C VAL A 104 -18.61 26.54 -9.79
N ASN A 105 -17.35 26.93 -9.63
CA ASN A 105 -16.72 27.92 -10.49
C ASN A 105 -16.09 27.33 -11.76
N ASN A 106 -15.54 26.09 -11.68
CA ASN A 106 -14.70 25.52 -12.76
C ASN A 106 -15.32 24.23 -13.35
N GLY A 107 -16.47 23.82 -12.85
CA GLY A 107 -17.14 22.59 -13.28
C GLY A 107 -16.58 21.33 -12.60
N LEU A 108 -17.22 20.20 -12.88
CA LEU A 108 -16.91 18.90 -12.22
C LEU A 108 -15.56 18.30 -12.63
N TYR A 109 -14.98 18.76 -13.73
CA TYR A 109 -13.73 18.21 -14.30
C TYR A 109 -12.59 19.22 -14.36
N GLY A 110 -12.68 20.31 -13.58
CA GLY A 110 -11.64 21.35 -13.58
C GLY A 110 -10.40 20.93 -12.78
N ASP A 111 -9.21 21.16 -13.33
CA ASP A 111 -7.90 20.81 -12.75
C ASP A 111 -7.64 21.52 -11.41
N GLN A 112 -8.34 22.64 -11.16
CA GLN A 112 -8.26 23.40 -9.89
C GLN A 112 -8.69 22.57 -8.68
N GLN A 113 -9.37 21.44 -8.88
CA GLN A 113 -9.74 20.50 -7.83
C GLN A 113 -8.56 19.64 -7.37
N LEU A 114 -7.53 19.43 -8.21
CA LEU A 114 -6.43 18.50 -7.92
C LEU A 114 -5.64 18.83 -6.65
N PRO A 115 -5.20 20.09 -6.40
CA PRO A 115 -4.49 20.42 -5.16
C PRO A 115 -5.37 20.22 -3.92
N ILE A 116 -6.68 20.48 -4.01
CA ILE A 116 -7.63 20.27 -2.92
C ILE A 116 -7.82 18.77 -2.62
N LEU A 117 -7.97 17.95 -3.67
CA LEU A 117 -8.09 16.50 -3.53
C LEU A 117 -6.84 15.87 -2.93
N ARG A 118 -5.64 16.34 -3.32
CA ARG A 118 -4.39 15.90 -2.69
C ARG A 118 -4.32 16.23 -1.21
N GLY A 119 -4.80 17.41 -0.81
CA GLY A 119 -4.93 17.80 0.59
C GLY A 119 -5.87 16.87 1.37
N LEU A 120 -7.03 16.55 0.79
CA LEU A 120 -7.98 15.60 1.38
C LEU A 120 -7.43 14.18 1.49
N ILE A 121 -6.75 13.68 0.46
CA ILE A 121 -6.13 12.35 0.48
C ILE A 121 -5.07 12.29 1.60
N ALA A 122 -4.20 13.30 1.68
CA ALA A 122 -3.20 13.37 2.74
C ALA A 122 -3.84 13.41 4.15
N LEU A 123 -4.91 14.20 4.32
CA LEU A 123 -5.66 14.30 5.56
C LEU A 123 -6.29 12.96 5.98
N TYR A 124 -6.92 12.25 5.03
CA TYR A 124 -7.56 10.97 5.32
C TYR A 124 -6.56 9.83 5.54
N LEU A 125 -5.37 9.90 4.94
CA LEU A 125 -4.24 9.03 5.29
C LEU A 125 -3.80 9.26 6.75
N GLU A 126 -3.71 10.52 7.19
CA GLU A 126 -3.33 10.88 8.55
C GLU A 126 -4.41 10.49 9.58
N SER A 127 -5.68 10.75 9.28
CA SER A 127 -6.81 10.42 10.17
C SER A 127 -7.15 8.94 10.22
N GLY A 128 -6.69 8.15 9.26
CA GLY A 128 -7.04 6.73 9.14
C GLY A 128 -8.45 6.47 8.61
N ASP A 129 -9.14 7.48 8.07
CA ASP A 129 -10.47 7.34 7.48
C ASP A 129 -10.38 6.71 6.08
N ARG A 130 -10.42 5.37 6.05
CA ARG A 130 -10.25 4.58 4.83
C ARG A 130 -11.38 4.77 3.82
N GLU A 131 -12.62 4.94 4.28
CA GLU A 131 -13.78 5.11 3.39
C GLU A 131 -13.68 6.43 2.62
N ALA A 132 -13.43 7.53 3.34
CA ALA A 132 -13.23 8.83 2.75
C ALA A 132 -11.98 8.87 1.85
N LEU A 133 -10.89 8.22 2.26
CA LEU A 133 -9.67 8.08 1.48
C LEU A 133 -9.94 7.40 0.13
N GLU A 134 -10.64 6.25 0.13
CA GLU A 134 -10.99 5.49 -1.08
C GLU A 134 -11.86 6.35 -2.02
N GLU A 135 -12.87 7.06 -1.47
CA GLU A 135 -13.75 7.93 -2.25
C GLU A 135 -12.97 9.06 -2.94
N ARG A 136 -12.07 9.74 -2.21
CA ARG A 136 -11.30 10.87 -2.75
C ARG A 136 -10.24 10.42 -3.75
N ALA A 137 -9.55 9.31 -3.50
CA ALA A 137 -8.60 8.72 -4.44
C ALA A 137 -9.31 8.26 -5.74
N ALA A 138 -10.47 7.61 -5.62
CA ALA A 138 -11.27 7.24 -6.78
C ALA A 138 -11.77 8.45 -7.58
N TYR A 139 -12.10 9.56 -6.89
CA TYR A 139 -12.50 10.78 -7.58
C TYR A 139 -11.31 11.43 -8.31
N GLN A 140 -10.14 11.53 -7.68
CA GLN A 140 -8.92 12.03 -8.31
C GLN A 140 -8.56 11.19 -9.56
N PHE A 141 -8.60 9.87 -9.44
CA PHE A 141 -8.35 8.96 -10.56
C PHE A 141 -9.31 9.19 -11.72
N ARG A 142 -10.61 9.38 -11.45
CA ARG A 142 -11.60 9.71 -12.49
C ARG A 142 -11.34 11.06 -13.15
N LEU A 143 -10.94 12.06 -12.36
CA LEU A 143 -10.64 13.39 -12.85
C LEU A 143 -9.43 13.39 -13.81
N LEU A 144 -8.48 12.50 -13.56
CA LEU A 144 -7.25 12.32 -14.33
C LEU A 144 -7.36 11.16 -15.36
N GLY A 145 -8.48 11.04 -16.05
CA GLY A 145 -8.64 10.18 -17.22
C GLY A 145 -9.01 8.72 -16.94
N SER A 146 -9.16 8.29 -15.67
CA SER A 146 -9.57 6.92 -15.29
C SER A 146 -8.65 5.81 -15.81
N GLY A 147 -7.39 6.12 -16.08
CA GLY A 147 -6.41 5.15 -16.58
C GLY A 147 -6.60 4.77 -18.06
N LEU A 148 -7.18 5.66 -18.86
CA LEU A 148 -7.33 5.49 -20.31
C LEU A 148 -6.25 6.30 -21.04
N PRO A 149 -5.72 5.81 -22.18
CA PRO A 149 -4.78 6.55 -22.99
C PRO A 149 -5.42 7.83 -23.60
N PRO A 150 -4.63 8.88 -23.89
CA PRO A 150 -3.17 8.94 -23.76
C PRO A 150 -2.73 9.00 -22.30
N PHE A 151 -1.56 8.41 -21.98
CA PHE A 151 -1.05 8.37 -20.62
C PHE A 151 -0.08 9.53 -20.36
N GLU A 152 -0.49 10.47 -19.52
CA GLU A 152 0.40 11.49 -18.98
C GLU A 152 0.98 11.06 -17.62
N GLU A 153 2.11 11.63 -17.24
CA GLU A 153 2.79 11.29 -15.98
C GLU A 153 1.90 11.50 -14.74
N GLY A 154 1.12 12.59 -14.74
CA GLY A 154 0.18 12.90 -13.66
C GLY A 154 -0.93 11.88 -13.51
N GLU A 155 -1.44 11.37 -14.63
CA GLU A 155 -2.46 10.33 -14.69
C GLU A 155 -1.94 8.98 -14.22
N LEU A 156 -0.72 8.61 -14.63
CA LEU A 156 -0.06 7.39 -14.18
C LEU A 156 0.21 7.40 -12.67
N LYS A 157 0.66 8.53 -12.12
CA LYS A 157 0.84 8.70 -10.67
C LYS A 157 -0.48 8.55 -9.91
N ALA A 158 -1.54 9.21 -10.37
CA ALA A 158 -2.86 9.12 -9.74
C ALA A 158 -3.45 7.70 -9.82
N ALA A 159 -3.19 6.98 -10.91
CA ALA A 159 -3.60 5.59 -11.04
C ALA A 159 -2.89 4.68 -10.03
N LEU A 160 -1.58 4.85 -9.84
CA LEU A 160 -0.82 4.10 -8.85
C LEU A 160 -1.27 4.44 -7.41
N GLU A 161 -1.52 5.72 -7.12
CA GLU A 161 -2.05 6.16 -5.81
C GLU A 161 -3.43 5.55 -5.53
N PHE A 162 -4.34 5.60 -6.51
CA PHE A 162 -5.65 4.95 -6.40
C PHE A 162 -5.53 3.44 -6.20
N PHE A 163 -4.57 2.80 -6.89
CA PHE A 163 -4.30 1.39 -6.72
C PHE A 163 -3.85 1.08 -5.28
N ASP A 164 -2.87 1.83 -4.77
CA ASP A 164 -2.32 1.63 -3.42
C ASP A 164 -3.39 1.82 -2.35
N VAL A 165 -4.21 2.88 -2.44
CA VAL A 165 -5.35 3.13 -1.55
C VAL A 165 -6.36 2.00 -1.59
N THR A 166 -6.78 1.59 -2.79
CA THR A 166 -7.77 0.51 -2.93
C THR A 166 -7.23 -0.82 -2.40
N LEU A 167 -5.96 -1.11 -2.63
CA LEU A 167 -5.33 -2.32 -2.10
C LEU A 167 -5.26 -2.30 -0.57
N ASP A 168 -4.93 -1.16 0.05
CA ASP A 168 -4.90 -1.00 1.50
C ASP A 168 -6.30 -1.23 2.12
N VAL A 169 -7.33 -0.63 1.53
CA VAL A 169 -8.74 -0.85 1.94
C VAL A 169 -9.14 -2.32 1.80
N LEU A 170 -8.74 -2.96 0.69
CA LEU A 170 -9.04 -4.36 0.45
C LEU A 170 -8.33 -5.31 1.42
N MET A 171 -7.17 -4.95 1.94
CA MET A 171 -6.48 -5.77 2.93
C MET A 171 -7.26 -5.90 4.24
N ASP A 172 -8.06 -4.90 4.61
CA ASP A 172 -8.85 -4.90 5.85
C ASP A 172 -10.33 -5.25 5.66
N ALA A 173 -10.84 -5.17 4.43
CA ALA A 173 -12.26 -5.35 4.17
C ALA A 173 -12.72 -6.81 4.31
N GLU A 174 -13.99 -6.97 4.71
CA GLU A 174 -14.73 -8.21 4.50
C GLU A 174 -15.05 -8.38 3.01
N TRP A 175 -14.58 -9.46 2.41
CA TRP A 175 -14.61 -9.61 0.96
C TRP A 175 -15.89 -10.17 0.37
N GLY A 176 -16.70 -10.86 1.17
CA GLY A 176 -17.93 -11.49 0.70
C GLY A 176 -18.82 -10.56 -0.16
N PRO A 177 -19.21 -9.37 0.35
CA PRO A 177 -20.05 -8.44 -0.40
C PRO A 177 -19.31 -7.71 -1.54
N ARG A 178 -17.98 -7.66 -1.54
CA ARG A 178 -17.17 -6.87 -2.49
C ARG A 178 -16.63 -7.65 -3.71
N GLY A 179 -17.00 -8.90 -3.90
CA GLY A 179 -16.45 -9.75 -4.97
C GLY A 179 -16.55 -9.15 -6.38
N ARG A 180 -17.65 -8.44 -6.71
CA ARG A 180 -17.80 -7.76 -8.00
C ARG A 180 -16.91 -6.53 -8.13
N GLU A 181 -16.65 -5.82 -7.04
CA GLU A 181 -15.75 -4.66 -7.01
C GLU A 181 -14.30 -5.12 -7.21
N LEU A 182 -13.90 -6.21 -6.55
CA LEU A 182 -12.61 -6.85 -6.72
C LEU A 182 -12.34 -7.23 -8.17
N LEU A 183 -13.33 -7.83 -8.84
CA LEU A 183 -13.20 -8.17 -10.25
C LEU A 183 -13.08 -6.96 -11.16
N ARG A 184 -13.90 -5.90 -10.92
CA ARG A 184 -13.79 -4.65 -11.69
C ARG A 184 -12.43 -3.97 -11.48
N PHE A 185 -11.94 -4.02 -10.25
CA PHE A 185 -10.61 -3.51 -9.91
C PHE A 185 -9.53 -4.30 -10.65
N HIS A 186 -9.56 -5.63 -10.56
CA HIS A 186 -8.66 -6.50 -11.30
C HIS A 186 -8.68 -6.21 -12.79
N ASP A 187 -9.85 -6.29 -13.44
CA ASP A 187 -9.99 -6.14 -14.89
C ASP A 187 -9.41 -4.77 -15.34
N ARG A 188 -9.74 -3.70 -14.62
CA ARG A 188 -9.24 -2.36 -14.92
C ARG A 188 -7.71 -2.26 -14.84
N PHE A 189 -7.12 -2.78 -13.77
CA PHE A 189 -5.67 -2.68 -13.57
C PHE A 189 -4.87 -3.69 -14.39
N ASP A 190 -5.43 -4.84 -14.73
CA ASP A 190 -4.85 -5.80 -15.69
C ASP A 190 -4.74 -5.13 -17.08
N ASP A 191 -5.86 -4.55 -17.56
CA ASP A 191 -5.90 -3.83 -18.84
C ASP A 191 -4.96 -2.63 -18.85
N MET A 192 -4.95 -1.82 -17.78
CA MET A 192 -4.09 -0.65 -17.67
C MET A 192 -2.60 -1.03 -17.61
N THR A 193 -2.25 -2.05 -16.83
CA THR A 193 -0.86 -2.54 -16.75
C THR A 193 -0.38 -3.02 -18.11
N ALA A 194 -1.23 -3.78 -18.81
CA ALA A 194 -0.91 -4.25 -20.16
C ALA A 194 -0.71 -3.08 -21.13
N ALA A 195 -1.60 -2.08 -21.10
CA ALA A 195 -1.52 -0.90 -21.97
C ALA A 195 -0.26 -0.07 -21.68
N VAL A 196 0.03 0.24 -20.41
CA VAL A 196 1.22 1.01 -19.99
C VAL A 196 2.52 0.29 -20.38
N CYS A 197 2.58 -1.03 -20.25
CA CYS A 197 3.78 -1.79 -20.59
C CYS A 197 3.99 -1.97 -22.11
N GLN A 198 2.95 -1.79 -22.93
CA GLN A 198 3.00 -1.98 -24.38
C GLN A 198 3.04 -0.67 -25.16
N ASP A 199 2.69 0.45 -24.54
CA ASP A 199 2.65 1.74 -25.22
C ASP A 199 4.06 2.31 -25.43
N PRO A 200 4.52 2.45 -26.67
CA PRO A 200 5.85 2.97 -26.96
C PRO A 200 6.01 4.46 -26.62
N SER A 201 4.92 5.19 -26.42
CA SER A 201 4.95 6.60 -26.01
C SER A 201 5.17 6.76 -24.51
N VAL A 202 4.91 5.72 -23.71
CA VAL A 202 5.12 5.69 -22.26
C VAL A 202 6.53 5.21 -21.95
N SER A 203 7.23 5.92 -21.06
CA SER A 203 8.54 5.46 -20.60
C SER A 203 8.44 4.08 -19.95
N SER A 204 9.32 3.16 -20.34
CA SER A 204 9.37 1.78 -19.82
C SER A 204 9.53 1.69 -18.28
N GLN A 205 10.01 2.79 -17.64
CA GLN A 205 10.08 2.87 -16.18
C GLN A 205 8.72 2.73 -15.48
N TRP A 206 7.62 3.05 -16.17
CA TRP A 206 6.27 2.94 -15.60
C TRP A 206 5.75 1.50 -15.56
N CYS A 207 6.23 0.62 -16.43
CA CYS A 207 5.78 -0.77 -16.44
C CYS A 207 6.04 -1.48 -15.09
N GLN A 208 7.20 -1.28 -14.49
CA GLN A 208 7.57 -1.93 -13.23
C GLN A 208 6.62 -1.62 -12.07
N PRO A 209 6.32 -0.36 -11.71
CA PRO A 209 5.44 -0.05 -10.61
C PRO A 209 4.01 -0.57 -10.80
N PHE A 210 3.47 -0.60 -12.02
CA PHE A 210 2.17 -1.21 -12.30
C PHE A 210 2.21 -2.73 -12.16
N THR A 211 3.21 -3.40 -12.74
CA THR A 211 3.42 -4.84 -12.63
C THR A 211 3.51 -5.29 -11.17
N PHE A 212 4.30 -4.59 -10.35
CA PHE A 212 4.51 -4.97 -8.95
C PHE A 212 3.25 -4.81 -8.10
N ARG A 213 2.45 -3.76 -8.35
CA ARG A 213 1.18 -3.56 -7.65
C ARG A 213 0.16 -4.61 -8.02
N LEU A 214 0.03 -4.92 -9.31
CA LEU A 214 -0.91 -5.95 -9.75
C LEU A 214 -0.50 -7.35 -9.24
N ALA A 215 0.80 -7.66 -9.22
CA ALA A 215 1.30 -8.89 -8.60
C ALA A 215 1.06 -8.90 -7.08
N GLY A 216 1.22 -7.76 -6.40
CA GLY A 216 0.85 -7.58 -4.99
C GLY A 216 -0.62 -7.90 -4.73
N PHE A 217 -1.51 -7.40 -5.58
CA PHE A 217 -2.94 -7.74 -5.53
C PHE A 217 -3.19 -9.24 -5.71
N TYR A 218 -2.47 -9.91 -6.60
CA TYR A 218 -2.58 -11.35 -6.78
C TYR A 218 -2.14 -12.13 -5.52
N TYR A 219 -1.11 -11.69 -4.83
CA TYR A 219 -0.76 -12.27 -3.53
C TYR A 219 -1.85 -12.08 -2.48
N VAL A 220 -2.46 -10.88 -2.42
CA VAL A 220 -3.59 -10.61 -1.50
C VAL A 220 -4.77 -11.53 -1.82
N LEU A 221 -5.10 -11.72 -3.11
CA LEU A 221 -6.14 -12.64 -3.54
C LEU A 221 -5.87 -14.08 -3.10
N GLU A 222 -4.66 -14.58 -3.28
CA GLU A 222 -4.28 -15.94 -2.88
C GLU A 222 -4.50 -16.15 -1.39
N PHE A 223 -3.95 -15.26 -0.55
CA PHE A 223 -4.07 -15.38 0.90
C PHE A 223 -5.50 -15.25 1.41
N LYS A 224 -6.24 -14.24 0.95
CA LYS A 224 -7.58 -13.98 1.50
C LYS A 224 -8.63 -14.94 0.98
N LEU A 225 -8.51 -15.42 -0.25
CA LEU A 225 -9.46 -16.40 -0.76
C LEU A 225 -9.31 -17.77 -0.07
N ASP A 226 -8.12 -18.15 0.33
CA ASP A 226 -7.92 -19.36 1.13
C ASP A 226 -8.57 -19.24 2.52
N VAL A 227 -8.42 -18.09 3.19
CA VAL A 227 -9.08 -17.83 4.48
C VAL A 227 -10.60 -17.89 4.34
N LEU A 228 -11.17 -17.25 3.31
CA LEU A 228 -12.62 -17.29 3.06
C LEU A 228 -13.13 -18.70 2.76
N VAL A 229 -12.33 -19.54 2.08
CA VAL A 229 -12.71 -20.93 1.81
C VAL A 229 -12.69 -21.78 3.08
N ASP A 230 -11.73 -21.56 3.97
CA ASP A 230 -11.65 -22.29 5.24
C ASP A 230 -12.74 -21.85 6.23
N ASP A 231 -13.04 -20.57 6.35
CA ASP A 231 -14.16 -20.07 7.19
C ASP A 231 -15.51 -20.62 6.70
N GLN A 232 -15.74 -20.65 5.40
CA GLN A 232 -16.96 -21.23 4.84
C GLN A 232 -17.08 -22.75 5.06
N ARG A 233 -15.97 -23.50 5.16
CA ARG A 233 -16.01 -24.91 5.54
C ARG A 233 -16.40 -25.09 7.00
N PHE A 234 -16.00 -24.16 7.87
CA PHE A 234 -16.36 -24.19 9.29
C PHE A 234 -17.84 -23.82 9.51
N GLU A 235 -18.35 -22.82 8.82
CA GLU A 235 -19.74 -22.35 8.93
C GLU A 235 -20.77 -23.32 8.32
N ARG A 236 -20.42 -24.13 7.34
CA ARG A 236 -21.30 -25.18 6.81
C ARG A 236 -21.79 -26.17 7.84
N THR A 237 -21.20 -26.18 9.04
CA THR A 237 -21.61 -27.07 10.14
C THR A 237 -22.72 -26.45 10.99
N PHE A 238 -23.00 -25.14 10.87
CA PHE A 238 -24.05 -24.42 11.60
C PHE A 238 -24.93 -23.71 10.58
N SER A 239 -26.03 -24.36 10.24
CA SER A 239 -27.02 -23.95 9.26
C SER A 239 -27.70 -22.64 9.60
N ASP A 240 -27.37 -21.57 8.88
CA ASP A 240 -28.22 -20.40 8.73
C ASP A 240 -28.52 -20.17 7.23
N PRO A 241 -29.80 -20.27 6.77
CA PRO A 241 -30.15 -20.20 5.36
C PRO A 241 -29.90 -18.81 4.71
N GLU A 242 -29.77 -17.74 5.49
CA GLU A 242 -29.57 -16.40 4.96
C GLU A 242 -28.13 -16.16 4.46
N TRP A 243 -27.15 -16.90 4.94
CA TRP A 243 -25.74 -16.79 4.50
C TRP A 243 -25.40 -17.65 3.28
N SER A 244 -26.29 -18.55 2.86
CA SER A 244 -26.10 -19.39 1.68
C SER A 244 -26.21 -18.63 0.35
N SER A 245 -26.63 -17.37 0.37
CA SER A 245 -26.75 -16.49 -0.79
C SER A 245 -25.49 -15.66 -1.11
N LEU A 246 -24.39 -15.81 -0.39
CA LEU A 246 -23.07 -15.38 -0.87
C LEU A 246 -22.68 -16.30 -2.02
N GLU A 247 -23.34 -16.10 -3.17
CA GLU A 247 -22.96 -16.73 -4.42
C GLU A 247 -21.48 -16.43 -4.63
N ARG A 248 -20.65 -17.47 -4.48
CA ARG A 248 -19.25 -17.40 -4.89
C ARG A 248 -19.25 -16.83 -6.29
N GLU A 249 -18.66 -15.67 -6.47
CA GLU A 249 -18.52 -15.11 -7.81
C GLU A 249 -17.66 -16.07 -8.63
N PRO A 250 -18.23 -16.84 -9.59
CA PRO A 250 -17.48 -17.92 -10.29
C PRO A 250 -16.28 -17.38 -11.03
N ARG A 251 -16.29 -16.09 -11.41
CA ARG A 251 -15.16 -15.41 -12.05
C ARG A 251 -14.00 -15.19 -11.09
N LEU A 252 -14.27 -14.93 -9.82
CA LEU A 252 -13.23 -14.76 -8.79
C LEU A 252 -12.51 -16.10 -8.53
N GLU A 253 -13.26 -17.20 -8.43
CA GLU A 253 -12.66 -18.55 -8.33
C GLU A 253 -11.87 -18.92 -9.60
N ALA A 254 -12.35 -18.52 -10.78
CA ALA A 254 -11.63 -18.75 -12.03
C ALA A 254 -10.34 -17.92 -12.08
N LEU A 255 -10.36 -16.69 -11.55
CA LEU A 255 -9.19 -15.84 -11.42
C LEU A 255 -8.18 -16.49 -10.46
N GLN A 256 -8.61 -16.94 -9.27
CA GLN A 256 -7.76 -17.59 -8.28
C GLN A 256 -6.99 -18.79 -8.88
N ARG A 257 -7.70 -19.66 -9.61
CA ARG A 257 -7.05 -20.82 -10.28
C ARG A 257 -5.99 -20.43 -11.30
N ARG A 258 -5.99 -19.20 -11.78
CA ARG A 258 -5.06 -18.67 -12.78
C ARG A 258 -4.01 -17.71 -12.23
N LEU A 259 -4.06 -17.39 -10.93
CA LEU A 259 -3.14 -16.39 -10.33
C LEU A 259 -1.68 -16.74 -10.58
N MET A 260 -1.32 -18.02 -10.40
CA MET A 260 0.06 -18.45 -10.64
C MET A 260 0.54 -18.11 -12.07
N SER A 261 -0.24 -18.46 -13.09
CA SER A 261 0.14 -18.19 -14.49
C SER A 261 0.07 -16.71 -14.81
N LYS A 262 -0.93 -15.98 -14.31
CA LYS A 262 -1.05 -14.52 -14.54
C LYS A 262 0.13 -13.74 -13.96
N GLY A 263 0.55 -14.05 -12.73
CA GLY A 263 1.71 -13.40 -12.14
C GLY A 263 3.02 -13.76 -12.85
N GLU A 264 3.18 -15.01 -13.30
CA GLU A 264 4.32 -15.41 -14.12
C GLU A 264 4.36 -14.60 -15.43
N ASP A 265 3.22 -14.50 -16.15
CA ASP A 265 3.10 -13.73 -17.40
C ASP A 265 3.42 -12.24 -17.20
N LEU A 266 2.97 -11.63 -16.08
CA LEU A 266 3.26 -10.24 -15.73
C LEU A 266 4.77 -9.98 -15.59
N PHE A 267 5.46 -10.80 -14.81
CA PHE A 267 6.90 -10.62 -14.60
C PHE A 267 7.71 -10.95 -15.86
N GLU A 268 7.30 -11.95 -16.64
CA GLU A 268 7.92 -12.25 -17.93
C GLU A 268 7.72 -11.11 -18.94
N GLN A 269 6.56 -10.44 -18.92
CA GLN A 269 6.33 -9.22 -19.71
C GLN A 269 7.26 -8.10 -19.28
N LEU A 270 7.39 -7.84 -17.97
CA LEU A 270 8.30 -6.83 -17.43
C LEU A 270 9.75 -7.11 -17.86
N LEU A 271 10.20 -8.35 -17.79
CA LEU A 271 11.55 -8.73 -18.21
C LEU A 271 11.77 -8.59 -19.73
N ARG A 272 10.73 -8.70 -20.55
CA ARG A 272 10.84 -8.40 -22.00
C ARG A 272 11.07 -6.90 -22.25
N VAL A 273 10.45 -6.05 -21.46
CA VAL A 273 10.58 -4.57 -21.57
C VAL A 273 11.88 -4.08 -20.95
N ALA A 274 12.32 -4.70 -19.85
CA ALA A 274 13.49 -4.30 -19.09
C ALA A 274 14.29 -5.52 -18.59
N PRO A 275 15.07 -6.17 -19.48
CA PRO A 275 15.67 -7.48 -19.20
C PRO A 275 16.77 -7.48 -18.15
N ALA A 276 17.38 -6.34 -17.84
CA ALA A 276 18.48 -6.24 -16.87
C ALA A 276 18.03 -5.78 -15.46
N GLN A 277 16.74 -5.77 -15.19
CA GLN A 277 16.22 -5.38 -13.88
C GLN A 277 16.32 -6.53 -12.87
N HIS A 278 17.22 -6.38 -11.90
CA HIS A 278 17.39 -7.34 -10.81
C HIS A 278 16.12 -7.51 -9.96
N ASP A 279 15.32 -6.45 -9.76
CA ASP A 279 14.06 -6.52 -9.04
C ASP A 279 13.03 -7.38 -9.74
N ALA A 280 12.93 -7.29 -11.08
CA ALA A 280 12.01 -8.10 -11.85
C ALA A 280 12.40 -9.58 -11.85
N LEU A 281 13.71 -9.87 -11.96
CA LEU A 281 14.25 -11.23 -11.85
C LEU A 281 13.98 -11.83 -10.47
N SER A 282 14.28 -11.07 -9.42
CA SER A 282 14.01 -11.47 -8.03
C SER A 282 12.52 -11.71 -7.79
N ALA A 283 11.65 -10.82 -8.29
CA ALA A 283 10.21 -10.94 -8.13
C ALA A 283 9.63 -12.15 -8.85
N LEU A 284 10.08 -12.45 -10.09
CA LEU A 284 9.69 -13.67 -10.79
C LEU A 284 10.18 -14.94 -10.08
N ALA A 285 11.41 -14.90 -9.53
CA ALA A 285 11.94 -15.99 -8.74
C ALA A 285 11.14 -16.21 -7.45
N ASP A 286 10.83 -15.14 -6.73
CA ASP A 286 10.01 -15.14 -5.52
C ASP A 286 8.59 -15.69 -5.83
N TRP A 287 7.98 -15.26 -6.93
CA TRP A 287 6.70 -15.77 -7.41
C TRP A 287 6.74 -17.28 -7.64
N ARG A 288 7.71 -17.77 -8.39
CA ARG A 288 7.90 -19.20 -8.65
C ARG A 288 8.19 -20.00 -7.37
N TRP A 289 8.98 -19.43 -6.46
CA TRP A 289 9.26 -20.03 -5.16
C TRP A 289 8.01 -20.15 -4.29
N PHE A 290 7.22 -19.11 -4.23
CA PHE A 290 5.95 -19.08 -3.52
C PHE A 290 5.01 -20.18 -4.00
N TYR A 291 4.89 -20.37 -5.31
CA TYR A 291 4.13 -21.46 -5.92
C TYR A 291 4.88 -22.80 -6.01
N ARG A 292 5.91 -22.99 -5.20
CA ARG A 292 6.68 -24.23 -5.05
C ARG A 292 7.41 -24.71 -6.31
N GLN A 293 7.60 -23.87 -7.31
CA GLN A 293 8.40 -24.17 -8.51
C GLN A 293 9.91 -23.96 -8.24
N LYS A 294 10.44 -24.60 -7.20
CA LYS A 294 11.75 -24.29 -6.61
C LYS A 294 12.91 -24.36 -7.59
N THR A 295 12.96 -25.38 -8.43
CA THR A 295 14.05 -25.53 -9.42
C THR A 295 14.10 -24.36 -10.41
N ARG A 296 12.93 -23.91 -10.88
CA ARG A 296 12.83 -22.76 -11.79
C ARG A 296 13.16 -21.45 -11.08
N ALA A 297 12.77 -21.33 -9.81
CA ALA A 297 13.08 -20.17 -8.97
C ALA A 297 14.59 -20.05 -8.72
N LEU A 298 15.27 -21.13 -8.36
CA LEU A 298 16.72 -21.12 -8.07
C LEU A 298 17.54 -20.65 -9.27
N ALA A 299 17.21 -21.05 -10.48
CA ALA A 299 17.89 -20.60 -11.69
C ALA A 299 17.75 -19.07 -11.92
N LEU A 300 16.65 -18.45 -11.46
CA LEU A 300 16.46 -17.00 -11.51
C LEU A 300 17.13 -16.30 -10.33
N TYR A 301 17.11 -16.90 -9.15
CA TYR A 301 17.81 -16.37 -7.99
C TYR A 301 19.33 -16.29 -8.23
N GLU A 302 19.91 -17.28 -8.88
CA GLU A 302 21.32 -17.24 -9.29
C GLU A 302 21.62 -16.01 -10.14
N GLN A 303 20.79 -15.75 -11.16
CA GLN A 303 20.95 -14.57 -12.02
C GLN A 303 20.72 -13.25 -11.26
N ALA A 304 19.69 -13.18 -10.43
CA ALA A 304 19.39 -11.98 -9.64
C ALA A 304 20.48 -11.69 -8.60
N CYS A 305 21.00 -12.74 -7.95
CA CYS A 305 22.07 -12.62 -6.97
C CYS A 305 23.37 -12.11 -7.59
N GLN A 306 23.71 -12.52 -8.82
CA GLN A 306 24.88 -11.99 -9.53
C GLN A 306 24.79 -10.49 -9.78
N LEU A 307 23.56 -9.94 -9.88
CA LEU A 307 23.34 -8.51 -10.05
C LEU A 307 23.31 -7.77 -8.70
N GLN A 308 22.80 -8.39 -7.64
CA GLN A 308 22.66 -7.80 -6.31
C GLN A 308 22.89 -8.85 -5.21
N PRO A 309 24.16 -9.18 -4.88
CA PRO A 309 24.48 -10.24 -3.92
C PRO A 309 23.92 -10.01 -2.52
N ASP A 310 24.02 -8.80 -2.00
CA ASP A 310 23.65 -8.45 -0.60
C ASP A 310 22.19 -8.81 -0.25
N ARG A 311 21.30 -8.82 -1.24
CA ARG A 311 19.89 -9.19 -1.06
C ARG A 311 19.70 -10.66 -0.70
N PHE A 312 20.65 -11.52 -1.06
CA PHE A 312 20.57 -12.96 -0.91
C PHE A 312 21.40 -13.51 0.25
N ASP A 313 22.08 -12.65 0.99
CA ASP A 313 22.84 -13.03 2.18
C ASP A 313 21.94 -13.51 3.33
N LYS A 314 20.69 -13.05 3.33
CA LYS A 314 19.67 -13.39 4.34
C LYS A 314 18.40 -13.92 3.67
N PRO A 315 17.67 -14.82 4.36
CA PRO A 315 16.35 -15.21 3.88
C PRO A 315 15.38 -14.04 3.87
N GLY A 316 14.49 -14.00 2.88
CA GLY A 316 13.39 -13.04 2.80
C GLY A 316 12.05 -13.75 2.94
N ALA A 317 11.15 -13.27 3.79
CA ALA A 317 9.78 -13.78 3.83
C ALA A 317 8.98 -13.27 2.63
N LEU A 318 8.19 -14.11 2.00
CA LEU A 318 7.47 -13.79 0.78
C LEU A 318 5.97 -13.53 1.06
N PRO A 319 5.38 -12.59 0.33
CA PRO A 319 5.94 -11.74 -0.73
C PRO A 319 6.71 -10.52 -0.18
N GLU A 320 7.75 -10.10 -0.87
CA GLU A 320 8.59 -8.95 -0.54
C GLU A 320 8.37 -7.82 -1.57
N PHE A 321 7.23 -7.12 -1.50
CA PHE A 321 6.94 -6.03 -2.43
C PHE A 321 6.62 -4.71 -1.72
N PRO A 322 7.08 -3.57 -2.28
CA PRO A 322 6.62 -2.26 -1.85
C PRO A 322 5.10 -2.08 -1.96
N ALA A 323 4.48 -2.73 -2.93
CA ALA A 323 3.03 -2.66 -3.18
C ALA A 323 2.14 -3.26 -2.09
N LEU A 324 2.70 -4.02 -1.14
CA LEU A 324 1.95 -4.54 0.01
C LEU A 324 2.10 -3.66 1.26
N LYS A 325 2.63 -2.46 1.12
CA LYS A 325 2.66 -1.49 2.23
C LYS A 325 1.26 -1.12 2.68
N ARG A 326 1.05 -1.09 4.00
CA ARG A 326 -0.14 -0.49 4.58
C ARG A 326 0.04 1.03 4.53
N LEU A 327 -0.89 1.73 3.91
CA LEU A 327 -0.91 3.20 3.87
C LEU A 327 -1.45 3.77 5.17
N VAL A 328 -2.43 3.08 5.75
CA VAL A 328 -3.06 3.48 7.00
C VAL A 328 -2.79 2.41 8.05
N LEU A 329 -2.06 2.77 9.08
CA LEU A 329 -1.83 1.91 10.24
C LEU A 329 -2.87 2.24 11.32
N PRO A 330 -3.40 1.22 12.04
CA PRO A 330 -4.26 1.46 13.19
C PRO A 330 -3.51 2.22 14.30
N ASP A 331 -4.19 3.09 15.03
CA ASP A 331 -3.64 3.80 16.19
C ASP A 331 -4.32 3.28 17.48
N PRO A 332 -3.59 2.75 18.48
CA PRO A 332 -2.14 2.54 18.47
C PRO A 332 -1.72 1.52 17.43
N GLY A 333 -0.51 1.66 16.89
CA GLY A 333 0.06 0.72 15.94
C GLY A 333 -0.04 -0.74 16.43
N PRO A 334 -0.07 -1.72 15.54
CA PRO A 334 -0.20 -3.12 15.95
C PRO A 334 0.96 -3.53 16.84
N PRO A 335 0.74 -4.41 17.82
CA PRO A 335 1.77 -4.86 18.75
C PRO A 335 2.90 -5.57 18.00
N VAL A 336 4.14 -5.19 18.33
CA VAL A 336 5.34 -5.80 17.76
C VAL A 336 5.73 -7.01 18.60
N THR A 337 5.96 -8.13 17.93
CA THR A 337 6.43 -9.37 18.57
C THR A 337 7.77 -9.76 17.98
N GLN A 338 8.80 -9.86 18.83
CA GLN A 338 10.11 -10.35 18.42
C GLN A 338 10.17 -11.86 18.45
N VAL A 339 10.64 -12.44 17.38
CA VAL A 339 10.75 -13.89 17.21
C VAL A 339 12.15 -14.26 16.76
N THR A 340 12.67 -15.31 17.33
CA THR A 340 13.89 -15.98 16.84
C THR A 340 13.48 -17.26 16.13
N LEU A 341 14.02 -17.48 14.93
CA LEU A 341 13.74 -18.65 14.13
C LEU A 341 14.95 -19.07 13.29
N SER A 342 14.88 -20.24 12.70
CA SER A 342 15.78 -20.69 11.64
C SER A 342 15.01 -20.83 10.32
N VAL A 343 15.64 -20.49 9.20
CA VAL A 343 15.09 -20.74 7.86
C VAL A 343 15.96 -21.77 7.17
N THR A 344 15.33 -22.84 6.70
CA THR A 344 16.02 -23.91 5.99
C THR A 344 16.40 -23.52 4.57
N ASP A 345 17.26 -24.31 3.94
CA ASP A 345 17.58 -24.27 2.50
C ASP A 345 16.34 -24.39 1.58
N ARG A 346 15.26 -24.93 2.13
CA ARG A 346 13.97 -25.06 1.44
C ARG A 346 13.02 -23.91 1.66
N GLY A 347 13.44 -22.85 2.36
CA GLY A 347 12.61 -21.68 2.67
C GLY A 347 11.49 -21.99 3.67
N VAL A 348 11.72 -22.85 4.64
CA VAL A 348 10.75 -23.19 5.69
C VAL A 348 11.28 -22.73 7.04
N ALA A 349 10.44 -22.02 7.81
CA ALA A 349 10.77 -21.62 9.17
C ALA A 349 10.72 -22.80 10.13
N LYS A 350 11.73 -22.89 11.01
CA LYS A 350 11.84 -23.87 12.10
C LYS A 350 12.30 -23.17 13.38
N ASP A 351 12.18 -23.90 14.49
CA ASP A 351 12.70 -23.48 15.79
C ASP A 351 12.18 -22.10 16.22
N VAL A 352 10.91 -21.83 15.95
CA VAL A 352 10.29 -20.53 16.19
C VAL A 352 10.09 -20.31 17.69
N VAL A 353 10.77 -19.32 18.26
CA VAL A 353 10.73 -18.91 19.66
C VAL A 353 10.34 -17.45 19.76
N VAL A 354 9.28 -17.14 20.49
CA VAL A 354 8.90 -15.77 20.82
C VAL A 354 9.83 -15.26 21.91
N THR A 355 10.58 -14.17 21.65
CA THR A 355 11.58 -13.62 22.56
C THR A 355 11.09 -12.42 23.34
N ALA A 356 10.24 -11.60 22.74
CA ALA A 356 9.57 -10.47 23.37
C ALA A 356 8.24 -10.17 22.66
N SER A 357 7.25 -9.69 23.41
CA SER A 357 5.97 -9.26 22.85
C SER A 357 5.44 -8.06 23.63
N ASP A 358 4.95 -7.06 22.94
CA ASP A 358 4.26 -5.91 23.54
C ASP A 358 2.87 -6.26 24.08
N SER A 359 2.34 -7.42 23.68
CA SER A 359 1.08 -7.98 24.23
C SER A 359 1.34 -9.00 25.33
N PRO A 360 0.45 -9.10 26.33
CA PRO A 360 0.55 -10.15 27.34
C PRO A 360 0.55 -11.52 26.66
N SER A 361 1.46 -12.40 27.09
CA SER A 361 1.65 -13.74 26.51
C SER A 361 0.36 -14.57 26.61
N ASP A 362 -0.32 -14.71 25.47
CA ASP A 362 -1.41 -15.67 25.29
C ASP A 362 -0.85 -16.87 24.51
N ASP A 363 -0.84 -18.04 25.14
CA ASP A 363 -0.37 -19.30 24.52
C ASP A 363 -1.05 -19.57 23.17
N ARG A 364 -2.30 -19.11 23.00
CA ARG A 364 -3.07 -19.26 21.77
C ARG A 364 -2.56 -18.34 20.68
N ALA A 365 -2.22 -17.09 21.00
CA ALA A 365 -1.64 -16.13 20.06
C ALA A 365 -0.26 -16.59 19.60
N GLU A 366 0.56 -17.09 20.53
CA GLU A 366 1.88 -17.66 20.20
C GLU A 366 1.77 -18.89 19.30
N ALA A 367 0.82 -19.79 19.55
CA ALA A 367 0.58 -20.95 18.70
C ALA A 367 0.12 -20.55 17.29
N LYS A 368 -0.77 -19.55 17.19
CA LYS A 368 -1.22 -18.98 15.92
C LYS A 368 -0.05 -18.38 15.13
N LEU A 369 0.81 -17.61 15.80
CA LEU A 369 2.01 -17.02 15.22
C LEU A 369 2.99 -18.07 14.70
N LYS A 370 3.28 -19.09 15.50
CA LYS A 370 4.15 -20.22 15.11
C LYS A 370 3.61 -20.96 13.88
N ARG A 371 2.28 -21.11 13.79
CA ARG A 371 1.64 -21.70 12.62
C ARG A 371 1.80 -20.79 11.39
N LEU A 372 1.50 -19.51 11.52
CA LEU A 372 1.64 -18.53 10.45
C LEU A 372 3.06 -18.54 9.87
N LEU A 373 4.08 -18.53 10.71
CA LEU A 373 5.47 -18.53 10.28
C LEU A 373 5.89 -19.81 9.55
N ARG A 374 5.35 -20.98 9.99
CA ARG A 374 5.60 -22.25 9.27
C ARG A 374 4.93 -22.31 7.90
N ASP A 375 3.79 -21.63 7.75
CA ASP A 375 3.03 -21.59 6.51
C ASP A 375 3.58 -20.50 5.57
N THR A 376 4.35 -19.53 6.09
CA THR A 376 5.02 -18.49 5.30
C THR A 376 6.14 -19.10 4.46
N ALA A 377 6.12 -18.79 3.16
CA ALA A 377 7.22 -19.13 2.27
C ALA A 377 8.39 -18.14 2.45
N PHE A 378 9.60 -18.65 2.60
CA PHE A 378 10.81 -17.83 2.68
C PHE A 378 11.68 -18.03 1.46
N ARG A 379 12.17 -16.96 0.85
CA ARG A 379 13.32 -17.03 -0.05
C ARG A 379 14.52 -17.50 0.75
N PRO A 380 15.26 -18.54 0.34
CA PRO A 380 16.46 -18.97 1.05
C PRO A 380 17.59 -17.94 0.89
N ALA A 381 18.51 -17.93 1.83
CA ALA A 381 19.81 -17.30 1.61
C ALA A 381 20.63 -18.12 0.59
N LEU A 382 21.49 -17.47 -0.18
CA LEU A 382 22.34 -18.12 -1.16
C LEU A 382 23.83 -17.95 -0.80
N ARG A 383 24.57 -19.04 -0.80
CA ARG A 383 26.04 -19.02 -0.73
C ARG A 383 26.57 -18.94 -2.15
N ASP A 384 27.45 -17.97 -2.38
CA ASP A 384 28.10 -17.76 -3.69
C ASP A 384 27.09 -17.66 -4.86
N CYS A 385 25.90 -17.17 -4.59
CA CYS A 385 24.78 -17.05 -5.53
C CYS A 385 24.27 -18.37 -6.13
N VAL A 386 24.71 -19.51 -5.67
CA VAL A 386 24.38 -20.84 -6.27
C VAL A 386 23.68 -21.75 -5.28
N GLU A 387 24.23 -21.88 -4.09
CA GLU A 387 23.76 -22.89 -3.13
C GLU A 387 22.79 -22.30 -2.10
N PRO A 388 21.52 -22.77 -2.03
CA PRO A 388 20.62 -22.36 -0.97
C PRO A 388 21.12 -22.91 0.38
N VAL A 389 21.23 -22.02 1.37
CA VAL A 389 21.76 -22.37 2.70
C VAL A 389 20.72 -22.10 3.78
N ALA A 390 20.77 -22.92 4.83
CA ALA A 390 19.99 -22.67 6.04
C ALA A 390 20.70 -21.62 6.89
N LEU A 391 19.94 -20.68 7.44
CA LEU A 391 20.44 -19.67 8.37
C LEU A 391 19.73 -19.76 9.73
N SER A 392 20.49 -19.71 10.79
CA SER A 392 20.03 -19.72 12.18
C SER A 392 21.09 -19.09 13.11
N PRO A 393 20.72 -18.34 14.15
CA PRO A 393 19.36 -17.80 14.38
C PRO A 393 19.10 -16.53 13.56
N LEU A 394 17.83 -16.30 13.22
CA LEU A 394 17.31 -15.04 12.66
C LEU A 394 16.41 -14.40 13.69
N VAL A 395 16.60 -13.12 13.94
CA VAL A 395 15.70 -12.32 14.78
C VAL A 395 14.80 -11.52 13.84
N MET A 396 13.50 -11.68 14.02
CA MET A 396 12.48 -11.00 13.23
C MET A 396 11.52 -10.25 14.12
N GLU A 397 11.12 -9.07 13.70
CA GLU A 397 9.99 -8.36 14.30
C GLU A 397 8.75 -8.66 13.48
N ILE A 398 7.69 -9.08 14.16
CA ILE A 398 6.43 -9.46 13.54
C ILE A 398 5.35 -8.54 14.05
N VAL A 399 4.64 -7.95 13.12
CA VAL A 399 3.44 -7.17 13.39
C VAL A 399 2.25 -8.02 13.02
N LEU A 400 1.46 -8.39 14.02
CA LEU A 400 0.20 -9.10 13.80
C LEU A 400 -0.88 -8.04 13.57
N THR A 401 -1.24 -7.79 12.33
CA THR A 401 -2.49 -7.10 12.00
C THR A 401 -3.63 -8.11 12.20
N GLN A 402 -4.61 -7.74 13.01
CA GLN A 402 -5.82 -8.55 13.28
C GLN A 402 -6.68 -8.68 12.04
#